data_ff4c8e41981070c1ca861e2b5f8b7c2e
#
_entry.id   ff4c8e41981070c1ca861e2b5f8b7c2e
#
_cell.length_a   1.000
_cell.length_b   1.000
_cell.length_c   1.000
_cell.angle_alpha   90.00
_cell.angle_beta   90.00
_cell.angle_gamma   90.00
#
_symmetry.space_group_name_H-M   'P 1'
#
loop_
_entity.id
_entity.type
_entity.pdbx_description
1 polymer ?
#
loop_
_entity_poly.entity_id
_entity_poly.type
_entity_poly.pdbx_seq_one_letter_code
_entity_poly.pdbx_strand_id
1 'polypeptide(L)'
;MHRSIFLACLALAACAAGGVADPFYVHVNPSLRTAYHSRARIVEDRPMLMTLTRAGFDTKNVGDFGKVGFWNWTVSSLTDRRATRHRHALNEMDYGVFWTYVWDFGRLDDTWRGWGLTTDVMKDWLTFEGYSHPARLAKTNASISEWRLAQSLDNPYLTPFYLVRRGLHPHDWLYVQTGVRRVFALTDTLSLTPLFFAECGSENHFERRYGAKPGGGRYRSGLMALNLSLELAWRVSDAATLYAGVHQFGIAHDDARARVKANPAPNARRDLTIGTVGVRFRF
;
A
#
# COMPACT_ATOMS: atom_id res chain seq x y z
N MET A 1 22.86 11.54 -2.50
CA MET A 1 21.92 11.09 -1.47
C MET A 1 21.38 9.66 -1.65
N HIS A 2 21.14 9.16 -2.88
CA HIS A 2 20.61 7.82 -3.11
C HIS A 2 21.51 6.65 -2.68
N ARG A 3 22.83 6.79 -2.78
CA ARG A 3 23.78 5.75 -2.33
C ARG A 3 23.79 5.53 -0.81
N SER A 4 23.51 6.59 -0.04
CA SER A 4 23.54 6.53 1.43
C SER A 4 22.34 5.80 2.03
N ILE A 5 21.16 5.91 1.42
CA ILE A 5 19.93 5.21 1.88
C ILE A 5 20.03 3.72 1.56
N PHE A 6 20.52 3.38 0.38
CA PHE A 6 20.71 1.97 -0.01
C PHE A 6 21.79 1.27 0.85
N LEU A 7 22.87 1.97 1.17
CA LEU A 7 23.93 1.48 2.07
C LEU A 7 23.44 1.37 3.53
N ALA A 8 22.59 2.28 4.00
CA ALA A 8 22.01 2.18 5.35
C ALA A 8 21.06 0.99 5.46
N CYS A 9 20.25 0.70 4.44
CA CYS A 9 19.40 -0.50 4.40
C CYS A 9 20.23 -1.79 4.34
N LEU A 10 21.33 -1.80 3.58
CA LEU A 10 22.26 -2.94 3.50
C LEU A 10 23.05 -3.13 4.82
N ALA A 11 23.46 -2.05 5.47
CA ALA A 11 24.17 -2.12 6.76
C ALA A 11 23.26 -2.61 7.91
N LEU A 12 21.98 -2.18 7.93
CA LEU A 12 20.97 -2.72 8.83
C LEU A 12 20.69 -4.21 8.55
N ALA A 13 20.68 -4.62 7.29
CA ALA A 13 20.53 -6.01 6.89
C ALA A 13 21.74 -6.88 7.31
N ALA A 14 22.95 -6.35 7.26
CA ALA A 14 24.16 -7.06 7.68
C ALA A 14 24.27 -7.23 9.19
N CYS A 15 23.72 -6.32 10.00
CA CYS A 15 23.67 -6.44 11.47
C CYS A 15 22.67 -7.50 11.94
N ALA A 16 21.68 -7.88 11.14
CA ALA A 16 20.65 -8.86 11.48
C ALA A 16 21.09 -10.34 11.28
N ALA A 17 22.31 -10.60 10.82
CA ALA A 17 22.80 -11.97 10.53
C ALA A 17 23.36 -12.74 11.75
N GLY A 18 23.21 -12.23 12.96
CA GLY A 18 23.71 -12.86 14.20
C GLY A 18 22.63 -13.60 14.97
N GLY A 19 22.55 -14.85 14.83
CA GLY A 19 21.93 -16.04 15.42
C GLY A 19 21.35 -16.04 16.84
N VAL A 20 20.73 -15.00 17.32
CA VAL A 20 19.81 -15.02 18.47
C VAL A 20 18.43 -14.65 17.89
N ALA A 21 17.35 -15.23 18.41
CA ALA A 21 16.00 -14.80 18.05
C ALA A 21 15.86 -13.32 18.39
N ASP A 22 16.33 -12.48 17.49
CA ASP A 22 16.44 -11.05 17.67
C ASP A 22 15.01 -10.50 17.70
N PRO A 23 14.61 -9.74 18.71
CA PRO A 23 13.30 -9.10 18.72
C PRO A 23 13.15 -8.08 17.57
N PHE A 24 14.25 -7.69 16.95
CA PHE A 24 14.26 -6.77 15.83
C PHE A 24 14.06 -7.49 14.49
N TYR A 25 13.31 -6.88 13.61
CA TYR A 25 13.14 -7.37 12.25
C TYR A 25 13.13 -6.22 11.25
N VAL A 26 13.52 -6.51 10.01
CA VAL A 26 13.47 -5.59 8.89
C VAL A 26 12.85 -6.30 7.69
N HIS A 27 11.83 -5.70 7.11
CA HIS A 27 11.23 -6.13 5.85
C HIS A 27 11.47 -5.06 4.79
N VAL A 28 12.02 -5.44 3.65
CA VAL A 28 12.23 -4.55 2.51
C VAL A 28 11.57 -5.16 1.28
N ASN A 29 10.73 -4.39 0.61
CA ASN A 29 9.97 -4.85 -0.55
C ASN A 29 10.13 -3.86 -1.71
N PRO A 30 11.23 -3.91 -2.48
CA PRO A 30 11.36 -3.19 -3.73
C PRO A 30 10.54 -3.86 -4.83
N SER A 31 9.88 -3.05 -5.66
CA SER A 31 9.10 -3.52 -6.80
C SER A 31 9.14 -2.54 -7.97
N LEU A 32 9.16 -3.09 -9.18
CA LEU A 32 8.92 -2.38 -10.42
C LEU A 32 7.46 -2.54 -10.80
N ARG A 33 6.80 -1.45 -11.14
CA ARG A 33 5.42 -1.46 -11.61
C ARG A 33 5.29 -0.71 -12.92
N THR A 34 4.41 -1.17 -13.79
CA THR A 34 4.14 -0.48 -15.07
C THR A 34 3.37 0.82 -14.87
N ALA A 35 2.69 0.96 -13.73
CA ALA A 35 1.95 2.15 -13.34
C ALA A 35 1.70 2.16 -11.82
N TYR A 36 1.21 3.28 -11.30
CA TYR A 36 0.85 3.44 -9.89
C TYR A 36 -0.58 3.95 -9.73
N HIS A 37 -1.38 3.19 -9.02
CA HIS A 37 -2.66 3.66 -8.51
C HIS A 37 -2.61 3.77 -6.99
N SER A 38 -3.34 4.71 -6.45
CA SER A 38 -3.49 4.88 -5.01
C SER A 38 -4.86 5.45 -4.69
N ARG A 39 -5.58 4.76 -3.79
CA ARG A 39 -6.87 5.23 -3.23
C ARG A 39 -7.84 5.65 -4.34
N ALA A 40 -8.21 4.68 -5.16
CA ALA A 40 -9.15 4.79 -6.26
C ALA A 40 -8.77 5.80 -7.37
N ARG A 41 -7.49 6.12 -7.52
CA ARG A 41 -7.00 6.99 -8.58
C ARG A 41 -5.70 6.47 -9.16
N ILE A 42 -5.57 6.56 -10.49
CA ILE A 42 -4.28 6.40 -11.17
C ILE A 42 -3.45 7.65 -10.89
N VAL A 43 -2.31 7.47 -10.25
CA VAL A 43 -1.37 8.54 -9.89
C VAL A 43 -0.33 8.70 -10.99
N GLU A 44 0.15 7.57 -11.54
CA GLU A 44 1.12 7.53 -12.62
C GLU A 44 0.82 6.35 -13.54
N ASP A 45 0.83 6.57 -14.84
CA ASP A 45 0.57 5.57 -15.87
C ASP A 45 1.85 5.07 -16.57
N ARG A 46 3.01 5.30 -15.96
CA ARG A 46 4.34 4.92 -16.46
C ARG A 46 5.10 4.07 -15.44
N PRO A 47 6.15 3.38 -15.91
CA PRO A 47 6.97 2.53 -15.04
C PRO A 47 7.58 3.27 -13.86
N MET A 48 7.51 2.64 -12.69
CA MET A 48 7.94 3.17 -11.41
C MET A 48 8.68 2.14 -10.58
N LEU A 49 9.66 2.61 -9.81
CA LEU A 49 10.27 1.86 -8.72
C LEU A 49 9.58 2.27 -7.41
N MET A 50 9.13 1.28 -6.68
CA MET A 50 8.47 1.47 -5.39
C MET A 50 9.19 0.61 -4.36
N THR A 51 9.37 1.15 -3.15
CA THR A 51 9.98 0.39 -2.05
C THR A 51 9.19 0.62 -0.76
N LEU A 52 8.75 -0.47 -0.16
CA LEU A 52 8.20 -0.49 1.19
C LEU A 52 9.25 -1.06 2.12
N THR A 53 9.57 -0.32 3.18
CA THR A 53 10.41 -0.80 4.28
C THR A 53 9.61 -0.77 5.57
N ARG A 54 9.67 -1.84 6.34
CA ARG A 54 9.16 -1.91 7.71
C ARG A 54 10.29 -2.41 8.60
N ALA A 55 10.56 -1.71 9.68
CA ALA A 55 11.53 -2.11 10.70
C ALA A 55 10.88 -2.00 12.05
N GLY A 56 11.09 -2.99 12.91
CA GLY A 56 10.39 -2.98 14.18
C GLY A 56 10.90 -4.01 15.16
N PHE A 57 10.21 -4.07 16.27
CA PHE A 57 10.46 -4.92 17.40
C PHE A 57 9.28 -5.86 17.62
N ASP A 58 9.54 -7.17 17.73
CA ASP A 58 8.56 -8.19 18.11
C ASP A 58 8.60 -8.36 19.63
N THR A 59 7.50 -8.04 20.31
CA THR A 59 7.46 -8.01 21.78
C THR A 59 7.23 -9.38 22.42
N LYS A 60 7.24 -10.48 21.66
CA LYS A 60 6.98 -11.84 22.20
C LYS A 60 7.82 -12.19 23.41
N ASN A 61 9.07 -11.70 23.45
CA ASN A 61 10.00 -11.99 24.54
C ASN A 61 9.78 -11.12 25.79
N VAL A 62 8.94 -10.07 25.73
CA VAL A 62 8.72 -9.11 26.83
C VAL A 62 7.26 -8.97 27.24
N GLY A 63 6.33 -9.75 26.66
CA GLY A 63 4.92 -9.71 27.04
C GLY A 63 3.91 -9.97 25.95
N ASP A 64 4.32 -10.32 24.72
CA ASP A 64 3.45 -10.62 23.57
C ASP A 64 2.40 -9.51 23.28
N PHE A 65 2.87 -8.26 23.23
CA PHE A 65 2.03 -7.11 22.87
C PHE A 65 2.00 -6.87 21.36
N GLY A 66 2.51 -7.80 20.55
CA GLY A 66 2.59 -7.71 19.10
C GLY A 66 3.89 -7.07 18.60
N LYS A 67 3.84 -6.47 17.43
CA LYS A 67 4.99 -5.84 16.77
C LYS A 67 4.77 -4.33 16.68
N VAL A 68 5.80 -3.58 17.06
CA VAL A 68 5.82 -2.11 16.95
C VAL A 68 7.00 -1.67 16.10
N GLY A 69 6.87 -0.57 15.39
CA GLY A 69 7.98 -0.10 14.58
C GLY A 69 7.66 1.07 13.67
N PHE A 70 8.55 1.24 12.69
CA PHE A 70 8.48 2.27 11.68
C PHE A 70 8.30 1.65 10.30
N TRP A 71 7.64 2.37 9.42
CA TRP A 71 7.55 2.04 8.02
C TRP A 71 7.87 3.25 7.16
N ASN A 72 8.37 2.97 5.97
CA ASN A 72 8.63 3.97 4.94
C ASN A 72 8.18 3.41 3.58
N TRP A 73 7.59 4.27 2.78
CA TRP A 73 7.19 4.00 1.41
C TRP A 73 7.80 5.05 0.50
N THR A 74 8.48 4.61 -0.55
CA THR A 74 9.05 5.49 -1.55
C THR A 74 8.59 5.10 -2.93
N VAL A 75 8.33 6.11 -3.76
CA VAL A 75 7.94 5.94 -5.15
C VAL A 75 8.80 6.84 -6.02
N SER A 76 9.45 6.25 -7.03
CA SER A 76 10.30 6.96 -7.97
C SER A 76 9.91 6.65 -9.41
N SER A 77 9.74 7.66 -10.25
CA SER A 77 9.51 7.50 -11.68
C SER A 77 10.80 7.05 -12.38
N LEU A 78 10.68 6.08 -13.28
CA LEU A 78 11.80 5.60 -14.10
C LEU A 78 11.88 6.32 -15.46
N THR A 79 10.88 7.11 -15.79
CA THR A 79 10.81 7.81 -17.08
C THR A 79 10.63 9.31 -16.88
N ASP A 80 11.03 10.08 -17.88
CA ASP A 80 10.79 11.52 -17.91
C ASP A 80 9.29 11.81 -17.88
N ARG A 81 8.87 12.68 -16.98
CA ARG A 81 7.50 13.17 -16.91
C ARG A 81 7.37 14.47 -17.68
N ARG A 82 6.45 14.50 -18.63
CA ARG A 82 6.05 15.78 -19.26
C ARG A 82 5.34 16.71 -18.28
N ALA A 83 4.76 16.16 -17.20
CA ALA A 83 3.99 16.91 -16.21
C ALA A 83 4.82 17.42 -15.01
N THR A 84 6.03 16.89 -14.78
CA THR A 84 6.93 17.35 -13.71
C THR A 84 8.27 17.74 -14.31
N ARG A 85 8.81 18.89 -13.88
CA ARG A 85 10.11 19.40 -14.34
C ARG A 85 11.31 18.60 -13.82
N HIS A 86 11.08 17.56 -13.02
CA HIS A 86 12.14 16.80 -12.35
C HIS A 86 12.24 15.40 -12.94
N ARG A 87 13.34 15.12 -13.60
CA ARG A 87 13.74 13.81 -14.10
C ARG A 87 14.22 12.94 -12.94
N HIS A 88 13.80 11.68 -12.90
CA HIS A 88 14.24 10.69 -11.90
C HIS A 88 14.11 11.10 -10.43
N ALA A 89 13.18 11.98 -10.11
CA ALA A 89 12.96 12.43 -8.76
C ALA A 89 12.20 11.40 -7.94
N LEU A 90 12.47 11.38 -6.63
CA LEU A 90 11.60 10.78 -5.65
C LEU A 90 10.25 11.50 -5.71
N ASN A 91 9.20 10.77 -6.05
CA ASN A 91 7.89 11.36 -6.31
C ASN A 91 6.99 11.38 -5.08
N GLU A 92 7.16 10.37 -4.23
CA GLU A 92 6.41 10.23 -3.01
C GLU A 92 7.30 9.57 -1.96
N MET A 93 7.26 10.09 -0.76
CA MET A 93 7.84 9.47 0.42
C MET A 93 6.83 9.57 1.55
N ASP A 94 6.34 8.40 1.96
CA ASP A 94 5.46 8.27 3.10
C ASP A 94 6.21 7.57 4.22
N TYR A 95 5.93 7.91 5.45
CA TYR A 95 6.52 7.27 6.62
C TYR A 95 5.53 7.28 7.78
N GLY A 96 5.77 6.40 8.72
CA GLY A 96 4.90 6.33 9.88
C GLY A 96 5.37 5.34 10.92
N VAL A 97 4.57 5.24 11.95
CA VAL A 97 4.71 4.23 13.00
C VAL A 97 3.58 3.22 12.89
N PHE A 98 3.82 2.01 13.32
CA PHE A 98 2.81 0.97 13.31
C PHE A 98 2.84 0.14 14.59
N TRP A 99 1.70 -0.45 14.87
CA TRP A 99 1.52 -1.54 15.81
C TRP A 99 0.73 -2.65 15.10
N THR A 100 1.22 -3.88 15.16
CA THR A 100 0.56 -5.05 14.57
C THR A 100 0.41 -6.13 15.63
N TYR A 101 -0.79 -6.65 15.79
CA TYR A 101 -1.07 -7.77 16.67
C TYR A 101 -1.79 -8.89 15.93
N VAL A 102 -1.42 -10.12 16.23
CA VAL A 102 -2.04 -11.32 15.66
C VAL A 102 -2.70 -12.10 16.78
N TRP A 103 -4.02 -12.11 16.77
CA TRP A 103 -4.85 -12.93 17.64
C TRP A 103 -4.92 -14.33 17.03
N ASP A 104 -4.35 -15.32 17.70
CA ASP A 104 -4.43 -16.73 17.30
C ASP A 104 -5.57 -17.40 18.08
N PHE A 105 -6.66 -17.69 17.40
CA PHE A 105 -7.84 -18.27 18.03
C PHE A 105 -7.65 -19.74 18.39
N GLY A 106 -6.74 -20.47 17.70
CA GLY A 106 -6.37 -21.82 18.05
C GLY A 106 -5.71 -21.95 19.43
N ARG A 107 -5.20 -20.85 19.99
CA ARG A 107 -4.71 -20.82 21.39
C ARG A 107 -5.83 -20.78 22.42
N LEU A 108 -7.04 -20.37 22.01
CA LEU A 108 -8.20 -20.29 22.88
C LEU A 108 -8.97 -21.61 22.89
N ASP A 109 -9.09 -22.23 21.70
CA ASP A 109 -9.80 -23.51 21.52
C ASP A 109 -9.27 -24.17 20.22
N ASP A 110 -8.96 -25.48 20.30
CA ASP A 110 -8.48 -26.27 19.17
C ASP A 110 -9.44 -26.30 17.97
N THR A 111 -10.72 -26.07 18.18
CA THR A 111 -11.74 -25.96 17.14
C THR A 111 -11.43 -24.80 16.17
N TRP A 112 -10.74 -23.77 16.63
CA TRP A 112 -10.35 -22.61 15.85
C TRP A 112 -8.90 -22.66 15.32
N ARG A 113 -8.31 -23.84 15.27
CA ARG A 113 -6.96 -24.01 14.74
C ARG A 113 -6.87 -23.49 13.30
N GLY A 114 -5.90 -22.62 13.04
CA GLY A 114 -5.74 -21.96 11.74
C GLY A 114 -6.63 -20.72 11.52
N TRP A 115 -7.39 -20.32 12.53
CA TRP A 115 -8.12 -19.06 12.55
C TRP A 115 -7.37 -18.02 13.36
N GLY A 116 -7.32 -16.80 12.84
CA GLY A 116 -6.67 -15.68 13.52
C GLY A 116 -7.17 -14.34 13.01
N LEU A 117 -7.02 -13.31 13.82
CA LEU A 117 -7.29 -11.93 13.46
C LEU A 117 -6.00 -11.13 13.52
N THR A 118 -5.55 -10.63 12.38
CA THR A 118 -4.44 -9.68 12.32
C THR A 118 -4.99 -8.26 12.39
N THR A 119 -4.53 -7.49 13.35
CA THR A 119 -4.87 -6.07 13.52
C THR A 119 -3.59 -5.24 13.29
N ASP A 120 -3.68 -4.23 12.43
CA ASP A 120 -2.58 -3.32 12.08
C ASP A 120 -3.08 -1.88 12.25
N VAL A 121 -2.49 -1.16 13.20
CA VAL A 121 -2.78 0.25 13.46
C VAL A 121 -1.57 1.06 13.06
N MET A 122 -1.78 2.10 12.26
CA MET A 122 -0.69 2.97 11.80
C MET A 122 -1.04 4.43 11.96
N LYS A 123 -0.03 5.21 12.26
CA LYS A 123 -0.04 6.66 12.12
C LYS A 123 0.91 7.03 10.99
N ASP A 124 0.35 7.62 9.95
CA ASP A 124 1.04 7.90 8.71
C ASP A 124 1.23 9.41 8.52
N TRP A 125 2.39 9.79 8.00
CA TRP A 125 2.71 11.11 7.46
C TRP A 125 3.09 10.93 6.00
N LEU A 126 2.30 11.54 5.12
CA LEU A 126 2.44 11.40 3.68
C LEU A 126 3.05 12.69 3.13
N THR A 127 4.14 12.56 2.41
CA THR A 127 4.81 13.67 1.74
C THR A 127 4.68 13.48 0.23
N PHE A 128 3.92 14.35 -0.42
CA PHE A 128 3.77 14.34 -1.87
C PHE A 128 4.74 15.33 -2.48
N GLU A 129 5.87 14.85 -2.96
CA GLU A 129 6.75 15.63 -3.81
C GLU A 129 6.55 15.22 -5.27
N GLY A 130 6.31 16.19 -6.14
CA GLY A 130 6.38 16.02 -7.59
C GLY A 130 5.17 15.42 -8.28
N TYR A 131 4.11 15.02 -7.60
CA TYR A 131 2.84 14.72 -8.24
C TYR A 131 2.10 16.02 -8.52
N SER A 132 2.37 16.63 -9.65
CA SER A 132 1.60 17.78 -10.11
C SER A 132 0.16 17.36 -10.38
N HIS A 133 -0.72 17.59 -9.43
CA HIS A 133 -2.11 17.83 -9.76
C HIS A 133 -2.14 19.07 -10.65
N PRO A 134 -2.78 19.04 -11.84
CA PRO A 134 -2.57 20.07 -12.86
C PRO A 134 -2.94 21.49 -12.47
N ALA A 135 -3.44 21.79 -11.30
CA ALA A 135 -3.77 23.17 -10.97
C ALA A 135 -3.64 23.59 -9.51
N ARG A 136 -3.51 22.71 -8.53
CA ARG A 136 -3.67 23.16 -7.12
C ARG A 136 -2.70 22.59 -6.10
N LEU A 137 -2.04 21.47 -6.33
CA LEU A 137 -1.10 20.86 -5.38
C LEU A 137 0.34 21.35 -5.54
N ALA A 138 0.65 22.07 -6.61
CA ALA A 138 1.98 22.67 -6.82
C ALA A 138 2.36 23.77 -5.82
N LYS A 139 1.45 24.17 -4.94
CA LYS A 139 1.69 25.23 -3.94
C LYS A 139 1.63 24.76 -2.49
N THR A 140 1.30 23.51 -2.23
CA THR A 140 1.23 23.01 -0.87
C THR A 140 2.11 21.77 -0.74
N ASN A 141 3.29 21.92 -0.18
CA ASN A 141 4.01 20.86 0.53
C ASN A 141 3.16 20.40 1.74
N ALA A 142 1.90 20.08 1.51
CA ALA A 142 0.98 19.72 2.55
C ALA A 142 1.27 18.27 2.92
N SER A 143 2.05 18.07 3.96
CA SER A 143 2.13 16.79 4.62
C SER A 143 0.71 16.41 5.06
N ILE A 144 0.28 15.23 4.68
CA ILE A 144 -0.99 14.68 5.10
C ILE A 144 -0.72 13.81 6.31
N SER A 145 -1.51 13.98 7.34
CA SER A 145 -1.50 13.13 8.51
C SER A 145 -2.75 12.27 8.52
N GLU A 146 -2.58 10.97 8.62
CA GLU A 146 -3.72 10.04 8.66
C GLU A 146 -3.53 8.94 9.70
N TRP A 147 -4.65 8.41 10.21
CA TRP A 147 -4.70 7.15 10.93
C TRP A 147 -5.17 6.04 9.99
N ARG A 148 -4.60 4.87 10.18
CA ARG A 148 -4.97 3.66 9.47
C ARG A 148 -5.21 2.53 10.44
N LEU A 149 -6.37 1.87 10.30
CA LEU A 149 -6.69 0.59 10.92
C LEU A 149 -6.92 -0.42 9.82
N ALA A 150 -6.20 -1.53 9.86
CA ALA A 150 -6.46 -2.65 8.98
C ALA A 150 -6.68 -3.91 9.82
N GLN A 151 -7.64 -4.73 9.42
CA GLN A 151 -7.85 -6.05 10.00
C GLN A 151 -8.04 -7.09 8.91
N SER A 152 -7.52 -8.29 9.16
CA SER A 152 -7.77 -9.46 8.32
C SER A 152 -8.10 -10.66 9.19
N LEU A 153 -9.15 -11.38 8.82
CA LEU A 153 -9.53 -12.63 9.45
C LEU A 153 -8.86 -13.77 8.67
N ASP A 154 -7.74 -14.24 9.18
CA ASP A 154 -7.02 -15.35 8.58
C ASP A 154 -7.72 -16.66 8.93
N ASN A 155 -8.00 -17.49 7.91
CA ASN A 155 -8.64 -18.77 8.06
C ASN A 155 -8.25 -19.73 6.89
N PRO A 156 -8.50 -21.03 7.00
CA PRO A 156 -8.09 -22.00 5.98
C PRO A 156 -8.76 -21.82 4.61
N TYR A 157 -9.87 -21.10 4.53
CA TYR A 157 -10.68 -20.98 3.31
C TYR A 157 -10.41 -19.69 2.54
N LEU A 158 -10.51 -18.57 3.23
CA LEU A 158 -10.49 -17.26 2.62
C LEU A 158 -10.10 -16.21 3.67
N THR A 159 -9.26 -15.25 3.34
CA THR A 159 -8.90 -14.14 4.23
C THR A 159 -9.67 -12.89 3.85
N PRO A 160 -10.87 -12.64 4.45
CA PRO A 160 -11.51 -11.34 4.33
C PRO A 160 -10.71 -10.30 5.09
N PHE A 161 -10.73 -9.07 4.59
CA PHE A 161 -10.04 -7.96 5.24
C PHE A 161 -10.78 -6.65 5.02
N TYR A 162 -10.49 -5.70 5.89
CA TYR A 162 -10.81 -4.30 5.66
C TYR A 162 -9.66 -3.41 6.12
N LEU A 163 -9.63 -2.22 5.56
CA LEU A 163 -8.71 -1.15 5.92
C LEU A 163 -9.50 0.15 5.93
N VAL A 164 -9.40 0.88 7.03
CA VAL A 164 -9.99 2.21 7.20
C VAL A 164 -8.86 3.22 7.33
N ARG A 165 -8.94 4.32 6.59
CA ARG A 165 -8.04 5.46 6.72
C ARG A 165 -8.85 6.71 7.00
N ARG A 166 -8.43 7.48 8.00
CA ARG A 166 -8.98 8.77 8.32
C ARG A 166 -7.88 9.83 8.21
N GLY A 167 -8.05 10.76 7.31
CA GLY A 167 -7.19 11.92 7.19
C GLY A 167 -7.57 12.98 8.22
N LEU A 168 -6.56 13.59 8.85
CA LEU A 168 -6.75 14.59 9.88
C LEU A 168 -6.40 16.01 9.39
N HIS A 169 -5.61 16.11 8.34
CA HIS A 169 -5.13 17.38 7.82
C HIS A 169 -4.87 17.26 6.31
N PRO A 170 -5.16 18.28 5.49
CA PRO A 170 -5.84 19.54 5.78
C PRO A 170 -7.37 19.45 5.90
N HIS A 171 -7.97 18.31 5.54
CA HIS A 171 -9.42 18.09 5.57
C HIS A 171 -9.72 16.70 6.15
N ASP A 172 -10.73 16.61 6.96
CA ASP A 172 -11.24 15.32 7.45
C ASP A 172 -11.85 14.55 6.28
N TRP A 173 -11.36 13.35 6.04
CA TRP A 173 -11.85 12.44 5.01
C TRP A 173 -11.75 11.00 5.48
N LEU A 174 -12.64 10.18 4.98
CA LEU A 174 -12.68 8.74 5.26
C LEU A 174 -12.51 7.96 3.96
N TYR A 175 -11.66 6.95 4.00
CA TYR A 175 -11.47 5.97 2.95
C TYR A 175 -11.53 4.58 3.55
N VAL A 176 -12.26 3.69 2.91
CA VAL A 176 -12.40 2.29 3.31
C VAL A 176 -12.06 1.39 2.13
N GLN A 177 -11.27 0.37 2.41
CA GLN A 177 -11.00 -0.73 1.51
C GLN A 177 -11.50 -2.00 2.15
N THR A 178 -12.23 -2.82 1.42
CA THR A 178 -12.69 -4.14 1.88
C THR A 178 -12.56 -5.16 0.79
N GLY A 179 -12.20 -6.37 1.14
CA GLY A 179 -11.96 -7.39 0.14
C GLY A 179 -11.67 -8.76 0.73
N VAL A 180 -11.27 -9.62 -0.16
CA VAL A 180 -10.92 -11.02 0.14
C VAL A 180 -9.67 -11.42 -0.61
N ARG A 181 -8.85 -12.24 0.02
CA ARG A 181 -7.69 -12.88 -0.62
C ARG A 181 -7.65 -14.36 -0.24
N ARG A 182 -6.95 -15.14 -1.06
CA ARG A 182 -6.59 -16.51 -0.72
C ARG A 182 -5.19 -16.82 -1.23
N VAL A 183 -4.39 -17.48 -0.41
CA VAL A 183 -3.08 -17.99 -0.82
C VAL A 183 -3.25 -19.47 -1.17
N PHE A 184 -2.93 -19.85 -2.40
CA PHE A 184 -2.84 -21.22 -2.85
C PHE A 184 -1.37 -21.63 -2.89
N ALA A 185 -0.96 -22.56 -2.05
CA ALA A 185 0.34 -23.20 -2.17
C ALA A 185 0.31 -24.14 -3.40
N LEU A 186 1.07 -23.80 -4.43
CA LEU A 186 1.24 -24.64 -5.62
C LEU A 186 2.33 -25.68 -5.40
N THR A 187 3.37 -25.30 -4.67
CA THR A 187 4.44 -26.17 -4.14
C THR A 187 4.87 -25.61 -2.77
N ASP A 188 5.87 -26.25 -2.15
CA ASP A 188 6.43 -25.78 -0.86
C ASP A 188 7.06 -24.37 -0.95
N THR A 189 7.44 -23.96 -2.15
CA THR A 189 8.10 -22.66 -2.39
C THR A 189 7.33 -21.71 -3.30
N LEU A 190 6.33 -22.21 -4.03
CA LEU A 190 5.56 -21.43 -5.00
C LEU A 190 4.12 -21.25 -4.55
N SER A 191 3.62 -20.02 -4.56
CA SER A 191 2.24 -19.72 -4.21
C SER A 191 1.58 -18.77 -5.20
N LEU A 192 0.25 -18.89 -5.32
CA LEU A 192 -0.61 -18.03 -6.12
C LEU A 192 -1.62 -17.33 -5.21
N THR A 193 -1.73 -16.03 -5.31
CA THR A 193 -2.63 -15.23 -4.47
C THR A 193 -3.56 -14.37 -5.33
N PRO A 194 -4.79 -14.81 -5.59
CA PRO A 194 -5.85 -13.92 -6.03
C PRO A 194 -6.31 -13.01 -4.89
N LEU A 195 -6.60 -11.77 -5.25
CA LEU A 195 -7.08 -10.73 -4.35
C LEU A 195 -8.15 -9.91 -5.07
N PHE A 196 -9.31 -9.75 -4.45
CA PHE A 196 -10.37 -8.84 -4.88
C PHE A 196 -10.67 -7.84 -3.77
N PHE A 197 -10.82 -6.56 -4.11
CA PHE A 197 -11.25 -5.56 -3.14
C PHE A 197 -11.99 -4.38 -3.79
N ALA A 198 -12.84 -3.77 -2.99
CA ALA A 198 -13.56 -2.55 -3.28
C ALA A 198 -12.99 -1.40 -2.46
N GLU A 199 -13.00 -0.22 -3.04
CA GLU A 199 -12.57 1.03 -2.42
C GLU A 199 -13.77 1.97 -2.30
N CYS A 200 -14.03 2.48 -1.09
CA CYS A 200 -15.08 3.42 -0.78
C CYS A 200 -14.51 4.71 -0.18
N GLY A 201 -15.20 5.81 -0.35
CA GLY A 201 -14.77 7.09 0.19
C GLY A 201 -15.92 7.98 0.64
N SER A 202 -15.62 8.89 1.58
CA SER A 202 -16.50 10.01 1.92
C SER A 202 -16.48 11.08 0.82
N GLU A 203 -17.44 11.98 0.82
CA GLU A 203 -17.51 13.12 -0.12
C GLU A 203 -16.18 13.90 -0.19
N ASN A 204 -15.61 14.22 0.96
CA ASN A 204 -14.34 14.95 1.05
C ASN A 204 -13.18 14.14 0.44
N HIS A 205 -13.21 12.80 0.55
CA HIS A 205 -12.22 11.95 -0.09
C HIS A 205 -12.34 11.98 -1.61
N PHE A 206 -13.57 11.95 -2.15
CA PHE A 206 -13.80 12.10 -3.59
C PHE A 206 -13.29 13.44 -4.11
N GLU A 207 -13.66 14.55 -3.47
CA GLU A 207 -13.21 15.89 -3.86
C GLU A 207 -11.68 16.00 -3.85
N ARG A 208 -11.05 15.44 -2.84
CA ARG A 208 -9.60 15.40 -2.74
C ARG A 208 -8.95 14.60 -3.87
N ARG A 209 -9.52 13.46 -4.24
CA ARG A 209 -8.93 12.55 -5.26
C ARG A 209 -9.21 13.01 -6.68
N TYR A 210 -10.39 13.53 -6.94
CA TYR A 210 -10.85 13.85 -8.30
C TYR A 210 -11.03 15.36 -8.55
N GLY A 211 -10.96 16.19 -7.51
CA GLY A 211 -11.27 17.62 -7.58
C GLY A 211 -12.76 17.89 -7.55
N ALA A 212 -13.17 19.11 -7.89
CA ALA A 212 -14.58 19.51 -7.90
C ALA A 212 -15.42 18.62 -8.83
N LYS A 213 -16.64 18.29 -8.38
CA LYS A 213 -17.59 17.50 -9.16
C LYS A 213 -17.98 18.21 -10.45
N PRO A 214 -18.00 17.53 -11.62
CA PRO A 214 -18.54 18.08 -12.86
C PRO A 214 -20.01 18.51 -12.68
N GLY A 215 -20.36 19.69 -13.18
CA GLY A 215 -21.71 20.23 -13.04
C GLY A 215 -22.03 20.87 -11.68
N GLY A 216 -21.05 20.93 -10.77
CA GLY A 216 -21.21 21.52 -9.43
C GLY A 216 -21.76 20.55 -8.38
N GLY A 217 -21.98 21.06 -7.16
CA GLY A 217 -22.43 20.26 -6.03
C GLY A 217 -21.30 19.38 -5.42
N ARG A 218 -21.69 18.41 -4.60
CA ARG A 218 -20.77 17.48 -3.92
C ARG A 218 -20.89 16.07 -4.49
N TYR A 219 -19.81 15.31 -4.40
CA TYR A 219 -19.87 13.85 -4.61
C TYR A 219 -20.74 13.22 -3.54
N ARG A 220 -21.33 12.06 -3.85
CA ARG A 220 -21.91 11.20 -2.82
C ARG A 220 -20.86 10.25 -2.30
N SER A 221 -20.85 10.03 -0.99
CA SER A 221 -20.05 8.98 -0.38
C SER A 221 -20.46 7.62 -0.93
N GLY A 222 -19.50 6.72 -1.12
CA GLY A 222 -19.78 5.37 -1.59
C GLY A 222 -18.64 4.70 -2.32
N LEU A 223 -18.97 3.75 -3.17
CA LEU A 223 -18.03 2.96 -3.97
C LEU A 223 -17.27 3.85 -4.94
N MET A 224 -15.94 3.78 -4.88
CA MET A 224 -15.02 4.53 -5.75
C MET A 224 -14.46 3.67 -6.87
N ALA A 225 -13.94 2.49 -6.51
CA ALA A 225 -13.28 1.60 -7.45
C ALA A 225 -13.40 0.12 -7.05
N LEU A 226 -13.20 -0.73 -8.05
CA LEU A 226 -13.05 -2.18 -7.90
C LEU A 226 -11.67 -2.60 -8.37
N ASN A 227 -11.11 -3.57 -7.69
CA ASN A 227 -9.75 -4.06 -7.91
C ASN A 227 -9.69 -5.58 -7.91
N LEU A 228 -8.97 -6.12 -8.88
CA LEU A 228 -8.66 -7.55 -8.96
C LEU A 228 -7.15 -7.71 -9.15
N SER A 229 -6.52 -8.57 -8.36
CA SER A 229 -5.09 -8.87 -8.50
C SER A 229 -4.84 -10.36 -8.52
N LEU A 230 -3.78 -10.74 -9.19
CA LEU A 230 -3.23 -12.08 -9.15
C LEU A 230 -1.71 -11.95 -8.96
N GLU A 231 -1.17 -12.58 -7.94
CA GLU A 231 0.26 -12.59 -7.63
C GLU A 231 0.78 -14.02 -7.59
N LEU A 232 1.86 -14.28 -8.29
CA LEU A 232 2.68 -15.49 -8.18
C LEU A 232 3.92 -15.15 -7.36
N ALA A 233 4.18 -15.89 -6.28
CA ALA A 233 5.31 -15.66 -5.40
C ALA A 233 6.14 -16.94 -5.24
N TRP A 234 7.46 -16.81 -5.39
CA TRP A 234 8.43 -17.89 -5.25
C TRP A 234 9.40 -17.59 -4.10
N ARG A 235 9.34 -18.40 -3.05
CA ARG A 235 10.28 -18.35 -1.93
C ARG A 235 11.61 -18.97 -2.36
N VAL A 236 12.60 -18.12 -2.63
CA VAL A 236 13.95 -18.53 -3.05
C VAL A 236 14.78 -18.95 -1.84
N SER A 237 14.56 -18.32 -0.69
CA SER A 237 15.16 -18.65 0.60
C SER A 237 14.24 -18.20 1.74
N ASP A 238 14.62 -18.48 2.99
CA ASP A 238 13.86 -17.99 4.16
C ASP A 238 13.87 -16.46 4.24
N ALA A 239 14.92 -15.82 3.74
CA ALA A 239 15.08 -14.37 3.74
C ALA A 239 14.54 -13.70 2.47
N ALA A 240 14.24 -14.42 1.37
CA ALA A 240 13.92 -13.81 0.09
C ALA A 240 12.78 -14.51 -0.66
N THR A 241 11.82 -13.72 -1.14
CA THR A 241 10.72 -14.14 -2.00
C THR A 241 10.66 -13.26 -3.24
N LEU A 242 10.80 -13.85 -4.42
CA LEU A 242 10.52 -13.18 -5.69
C LEU A 242 9.01 -13.21 -5.95
N TYR A 243 8.46 -12.18 -6.58
CA TYR A 243 7.08 -12.21 -7.00
C TYR A 243 6.84 -11.45 -8.30
N ALA A 244 5.82 -11.88 -9.02
CA ALA A 244 5.26 -11.17 -10.15
C ALA A 244 3.73 -11.14 -10.03
N GLY A 245 3.12 -10.09 -10.53
CA GLY A 245 1.68 -9.97 -10.43
C GLY A 245 1.07 -9.06 -11.48
N VAL A 246 -0.22 -9.22 -11.64
CA VAL A 246 -1.07 -8.35 -12.44
C VAL A 246 -2.20 -7.82 -11.57
N HIS A 247 -2.51 -6.55 -11.73
CA HIS A 247 -3.55 -5.86 -11.00
C HIS A 247 -4.43 -5.09 -11.98
N GLN A 248 -5.73 -5.38 -11.97
CA GLN A 248 -6.74 -4.65 -12.70
C GLN A 248 -7.44 -3.68 -11.77
N PHE A 249 -7.41 -2.42 -12.12
CA PHE A 249 -8.08 -1.32 -11.43
C PHE A 249 -9.19 -0.75 -12.31
N GLY A 250 -10.35 -0.42 -11.73
CA GLY A 250 -11.44 0.25 -12.43
C GLY A 250 -12.21 1.19 -11.51
N ILE A 251 -12.41 2.47 -11.94
CA ILE A 251 -13.26 3.42 -11.23
C ILE A 251 -14.72 3.01 -11.41
N ALA A 252 -15.44 2.81 -10.30
CA ALA A 252 -16.84 2.39 -10.31
C ALA A 252 -17.83 3.57 -10.22
N HIS A 253 -17.45 4.70 -9.59
CA HIS A 253 -18.33 5.85 -9.38
C HIS A 253 -18.49 6.70 -10.65
N ASP A 254 -19.73 6.91 -11.09
CA ASP A 254 -20.03 7.57 -12.38
C ASP A 254 -19.52 9.01 -12.46
N ASP A 255 -19.75 9.83 -11.44
CA ASP A 255 -19.25 11.22 -11.42
C ASP A 255 -17.70 11.26 -11.44
N ALA A 256 -17.04 10.33 -10.76
CA ALA A 256 -15.58 10.22 -10.78
C ALA A 256 -15.08 9.79 -12.16
N ARG A 257 -15.77 8.84 -12.83
CA ARG A 257 -15.49 8.43 -14.21
C ARG A 257 -15.67 9.59 -15.19
N ALA A 258 -16.76 10.35 -15.03
CA ALA A 258 -17.02 11.54 -15.85
C ALA A 258 -15.92 12.59 -15.64
N ARG A 259 -15.52 12.84 -14.39
CA ARG A 259 -14.45 13.79 -14.05
C ARG A 259 -13.10 13.40 -14.64
N VAL A 260 -12.75 12.12 -14.55
CA VAL A 260 -11.50 11.59 -15.15
C VAL A 260 -11.55 11.70 -16.67
N LYS A 261 -12.69 11.41 -17.30
CA LYS A 261 -12.87 11.56 -18.76
C LYS A 261 -12.72 13.01 -19.23
N ALA A 262 -13.21 13.96 -18.44
CA ALA A 262 -13.11 15.39 -18.75
C ALA A 262 -11.73 15.98 -18.44
N ASN A 263 -10.84 15.25 -17.78
CA ASN A 263 -9.50 15.72 -17.43
C ASN A 263 -8.52 15.42 -18.59
N PRO A 264 -7.91 16.42 -19.21
CA PRO A 264 -6.94 16.23 -20.29
C PRO A 264 -5.56 15.72 -19.80
N ALA A 265 -5.41 15.42 -18.50
CA ALA A 265 -4.14 14.93 -17.97
C ALA A 265 -3.75 13.58 -18.58
N PRO A 266 -2.46 13.35 -18.86
CA PRO A 266 -1.99 12.10 -19.50
C PRO A 266 -2.35 10.82 -18.74
N ASN A 267 -2.50 10.90 -17.42
CA ASN A 267 -2.84 9.79 -16.53
C ASN A 267 -4.34 9.70 -16.19
N ALA A 268 -5.21 10.41 -16.92
CA ALA A 268 -6.64 10.42 -16.71
C ALA A 268 -7.30 9.16 -17.29
N ARG A 269 -7.00 8.00 -16.72
CA ARG A 269 -7.58 6.71 -17.09
C ARG A 269 -8.61 6.26 -16.06
N ARG A 270 -9.69 5.64 -16.55
CA ARG A 270 -10.74 5.05 -15.71
C ARG A 270 -10.42 3.64 -15.29
N ASP A 271 -9.74 2.92 -16.16
CA ASP A 271 -9.38 1.53 -16.00
C ASP A 271 -7.91 1.34 -16.36
N LEU A 272 -7.21 0.49 -15.65
CA LEU A 272 -5.79 0.25 -15.88
C LEU A 272 -5.39 -1.16 -15.44
N THR A 273 -4.61 -1.82 -16.28
CA THR A 273 -3.89 -3.05 -15.92
C THR A 273 -2.47 -2.69 -15.53
N ILE A 274 -2.04 -3.11 -14.34
CA ILE A 274 -0.73 -2.83 -13.77
C ILE A 274 0.02 -4.14 -13.61
N GLY A 275 1.16 -4.27 -14.29
CA GLY A 275 2.11 -5.33 -14.06
C GLY A 275 3.06 -4.97 -12.92
N THR A 276 3.44 -5.94 -12.11
CA THR A 276 4.38 -5.78 -11.00
C THR A 276 5.38 -6.93 -10.99
N VAL A 277 6.64 -6.63 -10.73
CA VAL A 277 7.66 -7.61 -10.35
C VAL A 277 8.44 -7.05 -9.16
N GLY A 278 8.84 -7.91 -8.24
CA GLY A 278 9.55 -7.44 -7.04
C GLY A 278 10.18 -8.55 -6.23
N VAL A 279 10.81 -8.13 -5.14
CA VAL A 279 11.44 -9.03 -4.15
C VAL A 279 10.99 -8.59 -2.77
N ARG A 280 10.68 -9.54 -1.90
CA ARG A 280 10.48 -9.33 -0.47
C ARG A 280 11.64 -9.90 0.28
N PHE A 281 12.34 -9.06 1.01
CA PHE A 281 13.38 -9.48 1.96
C PHE A 281 12.85 -9.42 3.39
N ARG A 282 13.25 -10.39 4.21
CA ARG A 282 12.96 -10.49 5.64
C ARG A 282 14.26 -10.80 6.37
N PHE A 283 14.61 -9.96 7.32
CA PHE A 283 15.79 -10.07 8.16
C PHE A 283 15.39 -10.01 9.61
#